data_be677812b94b3623b6e8906f1251aef7
#
_entry.id   be677812b94b3623b6e8906f1251aef7
#
_cell.length_a   1.000
_cell.length_b   1.000
_cell.length_c   1.000
_cell.angle_alpha   90.00
_cell.angle_beta   90.00
_cell.angle_gamma   90.00
#
_symmetry.space_group_name_H-M   'P 1'
#
loop_
_entity.id
_entity.type
_entity.pdbx_description
1 polymer ?
#
loop_
_entity_poly.entity_id
_entity_poly.type
_entity_poly.pdbx_seq_one_letter_code
_entity_poly.pdbx_strand_id
1 'polypeptide(L)'
;MPEIIVLDTHIWFWLMTQDFQEIPDLWQTAIETAPQVGVSAISCYEIALASQKGRLELPCPLSEWLKEALLPSGIELLPLTPEITIRAVNLVPIHKDPFDRLIIATALEYEAKLASVDNLFSKYPELENYLM
;
A
#
# COMPACT_ATOMS: atom_id res chain seq x y z
N MET A 1 13.96 3.30 -16.36
CA MET A 1 12.78 2.58 -15.86
C MET A 1 11.91 3.53 -15.07
N PRO A 2 10.62 3.60 -15.35
CA PRO A 2 9.74 4.41 -14.50
C PRO A 2 9.74 3.84 -13.09
N GLU A 3 9.83 4.71 -12.13
CA GLU A 3 9.77 4.32 -10.74
C GLU A 3 8.32 4.21 -10.31
N ILE A 4 7.97 3.06 -9.73
CA ILE A 4 6.65 2.79 -9.20
C ILE A 4 6.74 2.83 -7.68
N ILE A 5 5.78 3.48 -7.04
CA ILE A 5 5.65 3.46 -5.58
C ILE A 5 4.36 2.74 -5.22
N VAL A 6 4.47 1.70 -4.41
CA VAL A 6 3.31 1.01 -3.81
C VAL A 6 3.13 1.55 -2.41
N LEU A 7 1.91 1.96 -2.09
CA LEU A 7 1.57 2.50 -0.77
C LEU A 7 1.02 1.37 0.11
N ASP A 8 1.58 1.24 1.32
CA ASP A 8 0.94 0.44 2.34
C ASP A 8 -0.43 1.06 2.68
N THR A 9 -1.34 0.26 3.20
CA THR A 9 -2.72 0.69 3.41
C THR A 9 -2.85 1.95 4.25
N HIS A 10 -2.09 2.07 5.35
CA HIS A 10 -2.12 3.27 6.20
C HIS A 10 -1.58 4.50 5.48
N ILE A 11 -0.52 4.35 4.69
CA ILE A 11 0.03 5.48 3.91
C ILE A 11 -1.02 5.99 2.93
N TRP A 12 -1.68 5.07 2.23
CA TRP A 12 -2.75 5.42 1.31
C TRP A 12 -3.90 6.16 2.03
N PHE A 13 -4.35 5.62 3.16
CA PHE A 13 -5.43 6.23 3.95
C PHE A 13 -5.05 7.65 4.42
N TRP A 14 -3.86 7.80 4.99
CA TRP A 14 -3.40 9.11 5.46
C TRP A 14 -3.25 10.12 4.33
N LEU A 15 -2.74 9.67 3.18
CA LEU A 15 -2.61 10.53 2.01
C LEU A 15 -3.97 11.06 1.55
N MET A 16 -4.97 10.18 1.47
CA MET A 16 -6.31 10.53 1.01
C MET A 16 -7.08 11.40 2.02
N THR A 17 -6.83 11.22 3.31
CA THR A 17 -7.46 12.00 4.38
C THR A 17 -6.65 13.25 4.76
N GLN A 18 -5.55 13.50 4.08
CA GLN A 18 -4.66 14.64 4.30
C GLN A 18 -4.04 14.67 5.70
N ASP A 19 -3.78 13.49 6.25
CA ASP A 19 -3.11 13.31 7.53
C ASP A 19 -1.60 13.28 7.33
N PHE A 20 -1.06 14.35 6.74
CA PHE A 20 0.32 14.40 6.25
C PHE A 20 1.37 14.32 7.35
N GLN A 21 1.02 14.68 8.59
CA GLN A 21 1.96 14.57 9.70
C GLN A 21 2.36 13.13 10.00
N GLU A 22 1.55 12.15 9.56
CA GLU A 22 1.84 10.74 9.74
C GLU A 22 2.79 10.19 8.65
N ILE A 23 3.04 10.96 7.60
CA ILE A 23 3.85 10.55 6.46
C ILE A 23 5.15 11.35 6.46
N PRO A 24 6.33 10.69 6.42
CA PRO A 24 7.60 11.43 6.32
C PRO A 24 7.61 12.41 5.15
N ASP A 25 8.13 13.61 5.37
CA ASP A 25 8.09 14.69 4.36
C ASP A 25 8.73 14.29 3.03
N LEU A 26 9.85 13.56 3.08
CA LEU A 26 10.53 13.11 1.87
C LEU A 26 9.66 12.16 1.04
N TRP A 27 8.82 11.36 1.71
CA TRP A 27 7.92 10.44 1.01
C TRP A 27 6.80 11.19 0.31
N GLN A 28 6.31 12.27 0.92
CA GLN A 28 5.25 13.08 0.30
C GLN A 28 5.72 13.63 -1.05
N THR A 29 6.93 14.19 -1.09
CA THR A 29 7.50 14.68 -2.33
C THR A 29 7.72 13.57 -3.34
N ALA A 30 8.25 12.43 -2.90
CA ALA A 30 8.49 11.28 -3.79
C ALA A 30 7.18 10.77 -4.40
N ILE A 31 6.12 10.68 -3.60
CA ILE A 31 4.80 10.22 -4.06
C ILE A 31 4.22 11.19 -5.08
N GLU A 32 4.30 12.51 -4.81
CA GLU A 32 3.78 13.54 -5.72
C GLU A 32 4.48 13.52 -7.08
N THR A 33 5.77 13.21 -7.11
CA THR A 33 6.58 13.28 -8.34
C THR A 33 6.76 11.94 -9.03
N ALA A 34 6.36 10.84 -8.40
CA ALA A 34 6.52 9.50 -9.00
C ALA A 34 5.69 9.37 -10.28
N PRO A 35 6.23 8.75 -11.32
CA PRO A 35 5.47 8.49 -12.55
C PRO A 35 4.24 7.61 -12.33
N GLN A 36 4.31 6.69 -11.36
CA GLN A 36 3.24 5.75 -11.09
C GLN A 36 3.16 5.46 -9.59
N VAL A 37 1.97 5.59 -9.02
CA VAL A 37 1.70 5.28 -7.62
C VAL A 37 0.50 4.34 -7.59
N GLY A 38 0.60 3.28 -6.80
CA GLY A 38 -0.48 2.31 -6.73
C GLY A 38 -0.64 1.70 -5.34
N VAL A 39 -1.73 0.99 -5.18
CA VAL A 39 -2.04 0.21 -3.98
C VAL A 39 -2.44 -1.20 -4.40
N SER A 40 -2.10 -2.17 -3.56
CA SER A 40 -2.57 -3.54 -3.74
C SER A 40 -4.09 -3.59 -3.59
N ALA A 41 -4.74 -4.43 -4.40
CA ALA A 41 -6.18 -4.68 -4.26
C ALA A 41 -6.54 -5.11 -2.84
N ILE A 42 -5.62 -5.76 -2.11
CA ILE A 42 -5.88 -6.17 -0.73
C ILE A 42 -6.04 -4.98 0.21
N SER A 43 -5.45 -3.83 -0.11
CA SER A 43 -5.63 -2.61 0.69
C SER A 43 -7.07 -2.14 0.68
N CYS A 44 -7.80 -2.33 -0.43
CA CYS A 44 -9.24 -2.03 -0.49
C CYS A 44 -10.00 -2.89 0.51
N TYR A 45 -9.65 -4.18 0.60
CA TYR A 45 -10.26 -5.09 1.57
C TYR A 45 -9.97 -4.65 3.00
N GLU A 46 -8.73 -4.26 3.29
CA GLU A 46 -8.34 -3.79 4.62
C GLU A 46 -9.14 -2.53 5.04
N ILE A 47 -9.28 -1.57 4.13
CA ILE A 47 -10.09 -0.36 4.38
C ILE A 47 -11.55 -0.73 4.64
N ALA A 48 -12.12 -1.60 3.80
CA ALA A 48 -13.50 -2.03 3.94
C ALA A 48 -13.73 -2.72 5.29
N LEU A 49 -12.82 -3.61 5.68
CA LEU A 49 -12.91 -4.34 6.95
C LEU A 49 -12.77 -3.39 8.14
N ALA A 50 -11.80 -2.48 8.11
CA ALA A 50 -11.59 -1.51 9.19
C ALA A 50 -12.77 -0.56 9.33
N SER A 51 -13.37 -0.12 8.22
CA SER A 51 -14.57 0.70 8.22
C SER A 51 -15.74 -0.04 8.84
N GLN A 52 -15.95 -1.30 8.46
CA GLN A 52 -17.04 -2.12 9.02
C GLN A 52 -16.89 -2.30 10.53
N LYS A 53 -15.65 -2.47 11.01
CA LYS A 53 -15.37 -2.66 12.44
C LYS A 53 -15.30 -1.36 13.23
N GLY A 54 -15.53 -0.21 12.60
CA GLY A 54 -15.50 1.08 13.26
C GLY A 54 -14.10 1.59 13.60
N ARG A 55 -13.07 1.00 13.02
CA ARG A 55 -11.66 1.41 13.25
C ARG A 55 -11.25 2.61 12.41
N LEU A 56 -11.92 2.84 11.29
CA LEU A 56 -11.71 3.99 10.42
C LEU A 56 -13.02 4.68 10.18
N GLU A 57 -13.01 6.02 10.27
CA GLU A 57 -14.13 6.85 9.87
C GLU A 57 -13.85 7.42 8.49
N LEU A 58 -14.77 7.18 7.56
CA LEU A 58 -14.67 7.72 6.20
C LEU A 58 -15.62 8.90 6.06
N PRO A 59 -15.23 9.95 5.29
CA PRO A 59 -16.06 11.14 5.11
C PRO A 59 -17.30 10.90 4.23
N CYS A 60 -17.39 9.73 3.61
CA CYS A 60 -18.46 9.38 2.69
C CYS A 60 -18.66 7.86 2.69
N PRO A 61 -19.70 7.33 2.05
CA PRO A 61 -19.89 5.88 1.98
C PRO A 61 -18.68 5.16 1.40
N LEU A 62 -18.42 3.96 1.89
CA LEU A 62 -17.24 3.16 1.55
C LEU A 62 -17.02 3.01 0.03
N SER A 63 -18.07 2.66 -0.71
CA SER A 63 -17.95 2.47 -2.15
C SER A 63 -17.53 3.74 -2.88
N GLU A 64 -18.04 4.88 -2.44
CA GLU A 64 -17.68 6.18 -2.99
C GLU A 64 -16.25 6.55 -2.62
N TRP A 65 -15.84 6.32 -1.36
CA TRP A 65 -14.50 6.60 -0.90
C TRP A 65 -13.45 5.80 -1.69
N LEU A 66 -13.68 4.50 -1.86
CA LEU A 66 -12.76 3.63 -2.60
C LEU A 66 -12.62 4.10 -4.06
N LYS A 67 -13.73 4.49 -4.68
CA LYS A 67 -13.72 4.98 -6.06
C LYS A 67 -12.88 6.26 -6.18
N GLU A 68 -13.10 7.23 -5.29
CA GLU A 68 -12.41 8.52 -5.33
C GLU A 68 -10.94 8.40 -4.92
N ALA A 69 -10.61 7.44 -4.06
CA ALA A 69 -9.25 7.25 -3.56
C ALA A 69 -8.34 6.50 -4.54
N LEU A 70 -8.83 6.12 -5.71
CA LEU A 70 -8.08 5.42 -6.74
C LEU A 70 -7.78 6.36 -7.92
N LEU A 71 -8.21 6.02 -9.12
CA LEU A 71 -7.87 6.79 -10.33
C LEU A 71 -8.14 8.29 -10.25
N PRO A 72 -9.28 8.76 -9.71
CA PRO A 72 -9.51 10.20 -9.58
C PRO A 72 -8.45 10.93 -8.76
N SER A 73 -7.77 10.22 -7.84
CA SER A 73 -6.68 10.75 -7.02
C SER A 73 -5.30 10.38 -7.56
N GLY A 74 -5.22 9.77 -8.74
CA GLY A 74 -3.96 9.38 -9.34
C GLY A 74 -3.36 8.10 -8.77
N ILE A 75 -4.15 7.31 -8.06
CA ILE A 75 -3.70 6.05 -7.46
C ILE A 75 -4.20 4.88 -8.30
N GLU A 76 -3.28 4.03 -8.72
CA GLU A 76 -3.60 2.87 -9.54
C GLU A 76 -3.94 1.67 -8.66
N LEU A 77 -5.00 0.95 -9.00
CA LEU A 77 -5.32 -0.31 -8.35
C LEU A 77 -4.46 -1.42 -8.96
N LEU A 78 -3.66 -2.08 -8.12
CA LEU A 78 -2.80 -3.19 -8.56
C LEU A 78 -3.48 -4.50 -8.18
N PRO A 79 -3.93 -5.29 -9.17
CA PRO A 79 -4.68 -6.52 -8.88
C PRO A 79 -3.80 -7.60 -8.28
N LEU A 80 -4.42 -8.51 -7.53
CA LEU A 80 -3.75 -9.70 -7.02
C LEU A 80 -3.68 -10.74 -8.15
N THR A 81 -2.46 -11.07 -8.54
CA THR A 81 -2.21 -12.09 -9.57
C THR A 81 -1.78 -13.39 -8.91
N PRO A 82 -1.86 -14.54 -9.61
CA PRO A 82 -1.31 -15.78 -9.09
C PRO A 82 0.16 -15.66 -8.68
N GLU A 83 0.96 -14.94 -9.45
CA GLU A 83 2.39 -14.74 -9.19
C GLU A 83 2.60 -14.00 -7.87
N ILE A 84 1.79 -12.98 -7.59
CA ILE A 84 1.85 -12.24 -6.32
C ILE A 84 1.50 -13.16 -5.15
N THR A 85 0.48 -14.00 -5.30
CA THR A 85 0.08 -14.90 -4.21
C THR A 85 1.17 -15.92 -3.91
N ILE A 86 1.81 -16.48 -4.93
CA ILE A 86 2.92 -17.41 -4.76
C ILE A 86 4.09 -16.72 -4.05
N ARG A 87 4.44 -15.53 -4.50
CA ARG A 87 5.53 -14.76 -3.89
C ARG A 87 5.24 -14.47 -2.43
N ALA A 88 4.00 -14.10 -2.09
CA ALA A 88 3.61 -13.80 -0.72
C ALA A 88 3.79 -15.00 0.21
N VAL A 89 3.42 -16.20 -0.26
CA VAL A 89 3.58 -17.43 0.53
C VAL A 89 5.06 -17.74 0.76
N ASN A 90 5.92 -17.43 -0.20
CA ASN A 90 7.34 -17.77 -0.16
C ASN A 90 8.21 -16.74 0.58
N LEU A 91 7.65 -15.63 1.05
CA LEU A 91 8.40 -14.65 1.86
C LEU A 91 8.85 -15.26 3.19
N VAL A 92 9.95 -14.74 3.75
CA VAL A 92 10.37 -15.11 5.09
C VAL A 92 9.21 -14.91 6.08
N PRO A 93 9.08 -15.75 7.13
CA PRO A 93 7.89 -15.74 7.99
C PRO A 93 7.97 -14.67 9.09
N ILE A 94 8.00 -13.38 8.72
CA ILE A 94 8.02 -12.25 9.65
C ILE A 94 6.59 -11.93 10.11
N HIS A 95 5.71 -11.57 9.15
CA HIS A 95 4.30 -11.33 9.43
C HIS A 95 3.51 -12.63 9.34
N LYS A 96 2.55 -12.79 10.25
CA LYS A 96 1.55 -13.86 10.16
C LYS A 96 0.34 -13.40 9.35
N ASP A 97 0.07 -12.10 9.35
CA ASP A 97 -1.05 -11.49 8.64
C ASP A 97 -0.80 -11.58 7.12
N PRO A 98 -1.67 -12.28 6.38
CA PRO A 98 -1.49 -12.41 4.94
C PRO A 98 -1.59 -11.09 4.20
N PHE A 99 -2.28 -10.09 4.74
CA PHE A 99 -2.46 -8.79 4.07
C PHE A 99 -1.11 -8.10 3.87
N ASP A 100 -0.29 -8.02 4.92
CA ASP A 100 1.03 -7.40 4.82
C ASP A 100 1.92 -8.15 3.85
N ARG A 101 1.87 -9.47 3.86
CA ARG A 101 2.65 -10.31 2.96
C ARG A 101 2.24 -10.09 1.50
N LEU A 102 0.96 -9.92 1.24
CA LEU A 102 0.46 -9.65 -0.12
C LEU A 102 0.87 -8.26 -0.61
N ILE A 103 0.90 -7.27 0.27
CA ILE A 103 1.38 -5.92 -0.08
C ILE A 103 2.86 -5.96 -0.44
N ILE A 104 3.67 -6.63 0.37
CA ILE A 104 5.11 -6.80 0.10
C ILE A 104 5.32 -7.49 -1.24
N ALA A 105 4.61 -8.60 -1.46
CA ALA A 105 4.72 -9.37 -2.69
C ALA A 105 4.32 -8.54 -3.92
N THR A 106 3.32 -7.67 -3.78
CA THR A 106 2.91 -6.77 -4.84
C THR A 106 4.05 -5.82 -5.21
N ALA A 107 4.67 -5.20 -4.21
CA ALA A 107 5.80 -4.29 -4.46
C ALA A 107 6.97 -5.02 -5.15
N LEU A 108 7.29 -6.22 -4.68
CA LEU A 108 8.38 -7.00 -5.28
C LEU A 108 8.08 -7.41 -6.72
N GLU A 109 6.85 -7.83 -7.00
CA GLU A 109 6.46 -8.26 -8.34
C GLU A 109 6.53 -7.11 -9.35
N TYR A 110 6.18 -5.90 -8.93
CA TYR A 110 6.27 -4.70 -9.77
C TYR A 110 7.65 -4.05 -9.74
N GLU A 111 8.60 -4.61 -8.97
CA GLU A 111 9.91 -3.97 -8.74
C GLU A 111 9.75 -2.52 -8.30
N ALA A 112 8.80 -2.29 -7.39
CA ALA A 112 8.37 -0.98 -6.94
C ALA A 112 8.98 -0.63 -5.58
N LYS A 113 9.12 0.65 -5.30
CA LYS A 113 9.40 1.11 -3.95
C LYS A 113 8.14 0.93 -3.10
N LEU A 114 8.33 0.58 -1.84
CA LEU A 114 7.22 0.36 -0.91
C LEU A 114 7.27 1.41 0.19
N ALA A 115 6.22 2.19 0.31
CA ALA A 115 6.07 3.19 1.36
C ALA A 115 5.26 2.59 2.51
N SER A 116 5.93 2.31 3.63
CA SER A 116 5.31 1.77 4.84
C SER A 116 6.05 2.26 6.07
N VAL A 117 5.30 2.57 7.12
CA VAL A 117 5.87 2.92 8.43
C VAL A 117 5.89 1.71 9.39
N ASP A 118 5.50 0.53 8.93
CA ASP A 118 5.57 -0.70 9.72
C ASP A 118 7.03 -1.12 9.87
N ASN A 119 7.53 -1.10 11.10
CA ASN A 119 8.93 -1.43 11.40
C ASN A 119 9.30 -2.87 11.04
N LEU A 120 8.33 -3.78 10.97
CA LEU A 120 8.59 -5.17 10.63
C LEU A 120 9.00 -5.34 9.17
N PHE A 121 8.62 -4.41 8.29
CA PHE A 121 8.98 -4.49 6.87
C PHE A 121 10.49 -4.43 6.66
N SER A 122 11.21 -3.68 7.49
CA SER A 122 12.67 -3.59 7.40
C SER A 122 13.39 -4.90 7.72
N LYS A 123 12.68 -5.86 8.31
CA LYS A 123 13.23 -7.18 8.64
C LYS A 123 13.19 -8.16 7.47
N TYR A 124 12.55 -7.78 6.36
CA TYR A 124 12.50 -8.62 5.17
C TYR A 124 13.74 -8.39 4.30
N PRO A 125 14.63 -9.39 4.17
CA PRO A 125 15.78 -9.22 3.28
C PRO A 125 15.36 -9.00 1.84
N GLU A 126 14.20 -9.52 1.43
CA GLU A 126 13.68 -9.33 0.09
C GLU A 126 13.39 -7.87 -0.23
N LEU A 127 13.10 -7.04 0.79
CA LEU A 127 12.77 -5.62 0.63
C LEU A 127 13.97 -4.69 0.75
N GLU A 128 15.19 -5.20 0.91
CA GLU A 128 16.36 -4.39 1.21
C GLU A 128 16.52 -3.18 0.28
N ASN A 129 16.25 -3.35 -1.00
CA ASN A 129 16.42 -2.29 -2.00
C ASN A 129 15.09 -1.63 -2.40
N TYR A 130 14.00 -1.94 -1.75
CA TYR A 130 12.66 -1.49 -2.16
C TYR A 130 11.94 -0.64 -1.12
N LEU A 131 12.35 -0.66 0.15
CA LEU A 131 11.74 0.19 1.16
C LEU A 131 12.14 1.65 1.01
N MET A 132 11.17 2.53 1.21
CA MET A 132 11.40 3.97 1.27
C MET A 132 11.91 4.39 2.64
#